data_2f43912c39d799e5ad53ac2f24400473
#
_entry.id   2f43912c39d799e5ad53ac2f24400473
#
_cell.length_a   1.000
_cell.length_b   1.000
_cell.length_c   1.000
_cell.angle_alpha   90.00
_cell.angle_beta   90.00
_cell.angle_gamma   90.00
#
_symmetry.space_group_name_H-M   'P 1'
#
loop_
_entity.id
_entity.type
_entity.pdbx_description
1 polymer ?
#
loop_
_entity_poly.entity_id
_entity_poly.type
_entity_poly.pdbx_seq_one_letter_code
_entity_poly.pdbx_strand_id
1 'polypeptide(L)'
;MTADSKIDSKLGVLKKRAEFLYVQEGAYRAQGGIVIQMRENPQHDVIRVGFTATKKIGNAVIRNRAKRRLRELARALLPKYGLVGHDYVFIARDGTTEREWTALLDDTQKALITLSKRNSPKSAPGAP
;
A
#
# COMPACT_ATOMS: atom_id res chain seq x y z
N MET A 1 8.44 20.06 1.84
CA MET A 1 8.62 19.64 2.10
C MET A 1 9.24 19.05 2.69
N THR A 2 9.35 19.08 3.18
CA THR A 2 10.32 18.54 3.66
C THR A 2 10.15 17.37 4.49
N ALA A 3 9.21 17.29 5.37
CA ALA A 3 8.90 16.07 6.06
C ALA A 3 8.55 15.00 5.07
N ASP A 4 7.86 15.38 4.04
CA ASP A 4 7.53 14.45 2.99
C ASP A 4 8.77 13.96 2.29
N SER A 5 9.70 14.84 2.07
CA SER A 5 10.92 14.45 1.41
C SER A 5 11.68 13.42 2.19
N LYS A 6 11.71 13.58 3.49
CA LYS A 6 12.40 12.61 4.29
C LYS A 6 11.77 11.26 4.26
N ILE A 7 10.48 11.23 4.34
CA ILE A 7 9.78 9.97 4.28
C ILE A 7 9.96 9.38 2.92
N ASP A 8 9.83 10.21 1.90
CA ASP A 8 9.92 9.74 0.54
C ASP A 8 11.30 9.27 0.18
N SER A 9 12.31 9.68 0.90
CA SER A 9 13.64 9.19 0.60
C SER A 9 13.73 7.70 0.83
N LYS A 10 12.86 7.15 1.68
CA LYS A 10 12.83 5.71 1.91
C LYS A 10 11.71 5.02 1.17
N LEU A 11 10.78 5.79 0.65
CA LEU A 11 9.66 5.25 -0.10
C LEU A 11 9.77 5.72 -1.54
N GLY A 12 9.78 4.79 -2.47
CA GLY A 12 9.69 5.13 -3.86
C GLY A 12 8.22 5.17 -4.28
N VAL A 13 7.97 5.72 -5.44
CA VAL A 13 6.60 5.84 -5.94
C VAL A 13 6.48 5.08 -7.26
N LEU A 14 5.45 4.27 -7.38
CA LEU A 14 5.15 3.59 -8.63
C LEU A 14 4.39 4.55 -9.52
N LYS A 15 4.78 4.65 -10.77
CA LYS A 15 4.15 5.58 -11.70
C LYS A 15 3.69 4.92 -12.98
N LYS A 16 4.39 3.89 -13.43
CA LYS A 16 4.10 3.29 -14.73
C LYS A 16 3.11 2.15 -14.59
N ARG A 17 2.26 2.02 -15.60
CA ARG A 17 1.26 0.96 -15.61
C ARG A 17 1.90 -0.41 -15.42
N ALA A 18 3.06 -0.64 -16.03
CA ALA A 18 3.72 -1.93 -15.91
C ALA A 18 4.08 -2.25 -14.45
N GLU A 19 4.41 -1.22 -13.68
CA GLU A 19 4.75 -1.43 -12.28
C GLU A 19 3.53 -1.86 -11.48
N PHE A 20 2.38 -1.28 -11.78
CA PHE A 20 1.14 -1.67 -11.11
C PHE A 20 0.73 -3.09 -11.49
N LEU A 21 0.89 -3.44 -12.76
CA LEU A 21 0.56 -4.78 -13.22
C LEU A 21 1.47 -5.82 -12.58
N TYR A 22 2.72 -5.46 -12.37
CA TYR A 22 3.65 -6.36 -11.69
C TYR A 22 3.16 -6.70 -10.29
N VAL A 23 2.77 -5.69 -9.54
CA VAL A 23 2.34 -5.89 -8.15
C VAL A 23 1.03 -6.68 -8.10
N GLN A 24 0.19 -6.49 -9.10
CA GLN A 24 -1.10 -7.17 -9.16
C GLN A 24 -0.95 -8.69 -9.17
N GLU A 25 0.19 -9.19 -9.63
CA GLU A 25 0.44 -10.63 -9.67
C GLU A 25 0.86 -11.19 -8.32
N GLY A 26 1.08 -10.35 -7.35
CA GLY A 26 1.54 -10.80 -6.04
C GLY A 26 0.40 -11.06 -5.09
N ALA A 27 0.68 -10.96 -3.80
CA ALA A 27 -0.31 -11.18 -2.77
C ALA A 27 -1.18 -9.95 -2.58
N TYR A 28 -2.34 -10.11 -2.00
CA TYR A 28 -3.16 -8.96 -1.64
C TYR A 28 -3.96 -9.24 -0.37
N ARG A 29 -4.43 -8.17 0.24
CA ARG A 29 -5.27 -8.27 1.42
C ARG A 29 -6.31 -7.14 1.40
N ALA A 30 -7.57 -7.51 1.49
CA ALA A 30 -8.64 -6.54 1.65
C ALA A 30 -8.94 -6.45 3.14
N GLN A 31 -8.96 -5.24 3.67
CA GLN A 31 -9.15 -5.06 5.10
C GLN A 31 -9.93 -3.76 5.31
N GLY A 32 -11.16 -3.87 5.80
CA GLY A 32 -11.96 -2.68 6.07
C GLY A 32 -12.04 -1.73 4.89
N GLY A 33 -11.48 -0.56 5.04
CA GLY A 33 -11.56 0.50 4.03
C GLY A 33 -10.46 0.51 2.99
N ILE A 34 -9.65 -0.54 2.88
CA ILE A 34 -8.52 -0.51 1.97
C ILE A 34 -8.22 -1.89 1.41
N VAL A 35 -7.64 -1.93 0.22
CA VAL A 35 -7.05 -3.15 -0.32
C VAL A 35 -5.58 -2.85 -0.57
N ILE A 36 -4.70 -3.73 -0.17
CA ILE A 36 -3.27 -3.59 -0.40
C ILE A 36 -2.77 -4.78 -1.19
N GLN A 37 -2.03 -4.51 -2.25
CA GLN A 37 -1.33 -5.54 -3.01
C GLN A 37 0.15 -5.41 -2.70
N MET A 38 0.88 -6.50 -2.74
CA MET A 38 2.30 -6.49 -2.42
C MET A 38 3.02 -7.57 -3.21
N ARG A 39 4.20 -7.25 -3.68
CA ARG A 39 5.03 -8.24 -4.36
C ARG A 39 6.50 -7.89 -4.16
N GLU A 40 7.31 -8.92 -3.90
CA GLU A 40 8.73 -8.73 -3.78
C GLU A 40 9.31 -8.32 -5.14
N ASN A 41 10.26 -7.40 -5.13
CA ASN A 41 10.89 -6.95 -6.36
C ASN A 41 12.41 -6.88 -6.14
N PRO A 42 13.14 -7.85 -6.66
CA PRO A 42 14.60 -7.90 -6.46
C PRO A 42 15.36 -6.82 -7.22
N GLN A 43 14.67 -6.00 -8.00
CA GLN A 43 15.34 -4.94 -8.75
C GLN A 43 15.76 -3.77 -7.86
N HIS A 44 15.29 -3.71 -6.62
CA HIS A 44 15.63 -2.61 -5.74
C HIS A 44 15.58 -3.05 -4.29
N ASP A 45 16.12 -2.21 -3.42
CA ASP A 45 16.14 -2.51 -1.99
C ASP A 45 15.45 -1.43 -1.17
N VAL A 46 14.47 -0.78 -1.75
CA VAL A 46 13.66 0.20 -1.03
C VAL A 46 12.23 -0.30 -0.98
N ILE A 47 11.33 0.50 -0.44
CA ILE A 47 9.90 0.21 -0.46
C ILE A 47 9.28 1.16 -1.47
N ARG A 48 8.53 0.62 -2.43
CA ARG A 48 7.87 1.47 -3.42
C ARG A 48 6.37 1.27 -3.30
N VAL A 49 5.61 2.34 -3.52
CA VAL A 49 4.16 2.28 -3.36
C VAL A 49 3.45 3.08 -4.44
N GLY A 50 2.35 2.53 -4.92
CA GLY A 50 1.47 3.21 -5.85
C GLY A 50 0.08 3.29 -5.28
N PHE A 51 -0.74 4.17 -5.84
CA PHE A 51 -2.07 4.44 -5.32
C PHE A 51 -3.10 4.36 -6.43
N THR A 52 -4.20 3.68 -6.18
CA THR A 52 -5.26 3.49 -7.16
C THR A 52 -6.61 3.86 -6.57
N ALA A 53 -7.37 4.66 -7.32
CA ALA A 53 -8.74 4.97 -6.96
C ALA A 53 -9.53 4.98 -8.26
N THR A 54 -10.37 3.98 -8.46
CA THR A 54 -11.09 3.81 -9.71
C THR A 54 -12.35 4.68 -9.75
N LYS A 55 -12.94 4.76 -10.92
CA LYS A 55 -14.16 5.53 -11.09
C LYS A 55 -15.31 4.99 -10.26
N LYS A 56 -15.21 3.75 -9.84
CA LYS A 56 -16.28 3.16 -9.04
C LYS A 56 -16.49 3.86 -7.71
N ILE A 57 -15.45 4.46 -7.16
CA ILE A 57 -15.62 5.11 -5.86
C ILE A 57 -16.16 6.52 -5.95
N GLY A 58 -16.21 7.09 -7.14
CA GLY A 58 -16.79 8.40 -7.28
C GLY A 58 -16.13 9.24 -8.35
N ASN A 59 -16.45 10.52 -8.34
CA ASN A 59 -15.92 11.45 -9.33
C ASN A 59 -14.46 11.82 -8.99
N ALA A 60 -13.90 12.71 -9.80
CA ALA A 60 -12.50 13.08 -9.64
C ALA A 60 -12.18 13.65 -8.26
N VAL A 61 -13.08 14.45 -7.72
CA VAL A 61 -12.86 15.04 -6.40
C VAL A 61 -12.77 13.96 -5.33
N ILE A 62 -13.70 13.01 -5.38
CA ILE A 62 -13.70 11.92 -4.42
C ILE A 62 -12.50 11.02 -4.59
N ARG A 63 -12.14 10.73 -5.84
CA ARG A 63 -10.96 9.91 -6.08
C ARG A 63 -9.68 10.57 -5.58
N ASN A 64 -9.57 11.87 -5.78
CA ASN A 64 -8.38 12.58 -5.29
C ASN A 64 -8.31 12.59 -3.78
N ARG A 65 -9.46 12.74 -3.13
CA ARG A 65 -9.52 12.70 -1.67
C ARG A 65 -9.12 11.32 -1.17
N ALA A 66 -9.58 10.27 -1.83
CA ALA A 66 -9.21 8.92 -1.46
C ALA A 66 -7.72 8.72 -1.61
N LYS A 67 -7.13 9.14 -2.72
CA LYS A 67 -5.70 8.98 -2.94
C LYS A 67 -4.88 9.73 -1.90
N ARG A 68 -5.36 10.90 -1.49
CA ARG A 68 -4.65 11.66 -0.45
C ARG A 68 -4.60 10.86 0.84
N ARG A 69 -5.72 10.24 1.22
CA ARG A 69 -5.75 9.42 2.41
C ARG A 69 -4.83 8.22 2.28
N LEU A 70 -4.81 7.60 1.09
CA LEU A 70 -3.92 6.45 0.87
C LEU A 70 -2.45 6.86 1.01
N ARG A 71 -2.09 8.04 0.52
CA ARG A 71 -0.72 8.52 0.67
C ARG A 71 -0.35 8.73 2.12
N GLU A 72 -1.30 9.28 2.89
CA GLU A 72 -1.06 9.50 4.31
C GLU A 72 -0.88 8.18 5.04
N LEU A 73 -1.67 7.19 4.68
CA LEU A 73 -1.53 5.86 5.29
C LEU A 73 -0.18 5.25 4.97
N ALA A 74 0.25 5.36 3.72
CA ALA A 74 1.54 4.81 3.32
C ALA A 74 2.67 5.49 4.06
N ARG A 75 2.59 6.80 4.15
CA ARG A 75 3.63 7.58 4.82
C ARG A 75 3.72 7.22 6.29
N ALA A 76 2.59 7.01 6.92
CA ALA A 76 2.55 6.70 8.34
C ALA A 76 2.97 5.26 8.65
N LEU A 77 2.62 4.32 7.80
CA LEU A 77 2.72 2.91 8.16
C LEU A 77 3.75 2.09 7.41
N LEU A 78 4.04 2.42 6.15
CA LEU A 78 5.02 1.62 5.41
C LEU A 78 6.41 1.63 6.03
N PRO A 79 6.90 2.76 6.58
CA PRO A 79 8.21 2.72 7.21
C PRO A 79 8.28 1.76 8.38
N LYS A 80 7.14 1.48 9.02
CA LYS A 80 7.12 0.58 10.18
C LYS A 80 6.79 -0.85 9.80
N TYR A 81 5.88 -1.03 8.88
CA TYR A 81 5.34 -2.36 8.60
C TYR A 81 5.61 -2.84 7.19
N GLY A 82 6.20 -2.04 6.33
CA GLY A 82 6.51 -2.45 4.98
C GLY A 82 7.81 -3.26 4.95
N LEU A 83 8.00 -4.00 3.88
CA LEU A 83 9.19 -4.81 3.69
C LEU A 83 10.06 -4.18 2.61
N VAL A 84 11.34 -4.02 2.92
CA VAL A 84 12.30 -3.51 1.96
C VAL A 84 12.36 -4.46 0.77
N GLY A 85 12.55 -3.90 -0.42
CA GLY A 85 12.61 -4.72 -1.62
C GLY A 85 11.25 -5.17 -2.11
N HIS A 86 10.19 -4.54 -1.66
CA HIS A 86 8.84 -4.89 -2.08
C HIS A 86 8.13 -3.69 -2.69
N ASP A 87 7.24 -3.98 -3.61
CA ASP A 87 6.36 -2.98 -4.22
C ASP A 87 4.97 -3.18 -3.66
N TYR A 88 4.29 -2.07 -3.38
CA TYR A 88 2.95 -2.07 -2.82
C TYR A 88 2.02 -1.25 -3.68
N VAL A 89 0.75 -1.64 -3.74
CA VAL A 89 -0.29 -0.79 -4.31
C VAL A 89 -1.41 -0.70 -3.30
N PHE A 90 -1.74 0.52 -2.91
CA PHE A 90 -2.85 0.80 -2.01
C PHE A 90 -4.04 1.18 -2.87
N ILE A 91 -5.14 0.48 -2.70
CA ILE A 91 -6.33 0.64 -3.53
C ILE A 91 -7.49 1.12 -2.68
N ALA A 92 -8.14 2.20 -3.12
CA ALA A 92 -9.29 2.74 -2.43
C ALA A 92 -10.51 1.83 -2.66
N ARG A 93 -11.34 1.74 -1.64
CA ARG A 93 -12.60 1.01 -1.70
C ARG A 93 -13.75 1.98 -1.45
N ASP A 94 -14.96 1.49 -1.58
CA ASP A 94 -16.13 2.25 -1.15
C ASP A 94 -15.91 2.58 0.32
N GLY A 95 -16.11 3.80 0.67
CA GLY A 95 -15.96 4.21 2.06
C GLY A 95 -14.58 4.65 2.47
N THR A 96 -13.56 4.49 1.62
CA THR A 96 -12.22 4.95 1.99
C THR A 96 -12.22 6.39 2.44
N THR A 97 -12.98 7.24 1.74
CA THR A 97 -12.99 8.67 2.05
C THR A 97 -13.77 9.01 3.30
N GLU A 98 -14.66 8.13 3.72
CA GLU A 98 -15.55 8.43 4.84
C GLU A 98 -15.22 7.67 6.11
N ARG A 99 -14.39 6.66 6.00
CA ARG A 99 -14.07 5.84 7.16
C ARG A 99 -13.26 6.66 8.15
N GLU A 100 -13.52 6.46 9.42
CA GLU A 100 -12.82 7.19 10.45
C GLU A 100 -11.31 6.93 10.32
N TRP A 101 -10.52 7.97 10.54
CA TRP A 101 -9.09 7.88 10.30
C TRP A 101 -8.41 6.79 11.12
N THR A 102 -8.75 6.70 12.41
CA THR A 102 -8.14 5.68 13.26
C THR A 102 -8.51 4.27 12.81
N ALA A 103 -9.73 4.10 12.32
CA ALA A 103 -10.15 2.81 11.80
C ALA A 103 -9.37 2.47 10.53
N LEU A 104 -9.15 3.47 9.68
CA LEU A 104 -8.42 3.27 8.44
C LEU A 104 -6.95 2.94 8.72
N LEU A 105 -6.36 3.60 9.71
CA LEU A 105 -5.00 3.28 10.14
C LEU A 105 -4.91 1.84 10.62
N ASP A 106 -5.88 1.43 11.42
CA ASP A 106 -5.91 0.06 11.94
C ASP A 106 -6.06 -0.96 10.82
N ASP A 107 -6.95 -0.67 9.87
CA ASP A 107 -7.15 -1.54 8.71
C ASP A 107 -5.85 -1.73 7.95
N THR A 108 -5.15 -0.63 7.69
CA THR A 108 -3.93 -0.65 6.92
C THR A 108 -2.83 -1.41 7.64
N GLN A 109 -2.71 -1.15 8.94
CA GLN A 109 -1.71 -1.83 9.74
C GLN A 109 -1.94 -3.34 9.74
N LYS A 110 -3.19 -3.76 9.94
CA LYS A 110 -3.51 -5.17 9.93
C LYS A 110 -3.24 -5.82 8.58
N ALA A 111 -3.56 -5.12 7.51
CA ALA A 111 -3.31 -5.64 6.18
C ALA A 111 -1.82 -5.81 5.93
N LEU A 112 -1.02 -4.82 6.31
CA LEU A 112 0.42 -4.89 6.13
C LEU A 112 1.04 -6.01 6.93
N ILE A 113 0.60 -6.18 8.16
CA ILE A 113 1.11 -7.25 9.01
C ILE A 113 0.77 -8.61 8.41
N THR A 114 -0.45 -8.77 7.94
CA THR A 114 -0.86 -10.02 7.34
C THR A 114 -0.03 -10.34 6.10
N LEU A 115 0.20 -9.34 5.26
CA LEU A 115 0.98 -9.55 4.05
C LEU A 115 2.45 -9.84 4.37
N SER A 116 3.00 -9.18 5.38
CA SER A 116 4.36 -9.44 5.81
C SER A 116 4.54 -10.87 6.21
N LYS A 117 3.60 -11.41 6.95
CA LYS A 117 3.69 -12.78 7.40
C LYS A 117 3.66 -13.75 6.24
N ARG A 118 2.82 -13.48 5.25
CA ARG A 118 2.70 -14.35 4.10
C ARG A 118 3.97 -14.40 3.29
N ASN A 119 4.65 -13.25 3.20
CA ASN A 119 5.82 -13.15 2.35
C ASN A 119 7.12 -13.25 3.08
N SER A 120 7.10 -13.53 4.36
CA SER A 120 8.35 -13.63 5.07
C SER A 120 9.05 -14.92 4.65
N PRO A 121 10.37 -14.91 4.57
CA PRO A 121 11.11 -16.09 4.17
C PRO A 121 10.80 -17.28 5.06
N LYS A 122 10.52 -17.03 6.29
CA LYS A 122 10.18 -18.09 7.19
C LYS A 122 8.88 -18.75 6.83
N SER A 123 7.90 -17.95 6.49
CA SER A 123 6.63 -18.54 6.19
C SER A 123 6.67 -19.25 4.87
N ALA A 124 7.48 -18.80 3.96
CA ALA A 124 7.53 -19.46 2.68
C ALA A 124 8.05 -20.87 2.79
N PRO A 125 9.21 -21.07 3.34
CA PRO A 125 9.70 -22.42 3.42
C PRO A 125 9.14 -23.15 4.61
N GLY A 126 8.99 -22.46 5.64
CA GLY A 126 8.53 -23.14 6.81
C GLY A 126 7.12 -23.47 6.71
N ALA A 127 6.46 -22.74 5.97
CA ALA A 127 5.12 -23.02 5.88
C ALA A 127 5.03 -24.14 5.13
N PRO A 128 5.75 -24.59 4.76
CA PRO A 128 5.53 -25.68 4.07
C PRO A 128 4.59 -25.73 3.97
#